data_e92bf1fedf5040a8971c2b7a08d5a816
#
_entry.id   e92bf1fedf5040a8971c2b7a08d5a816
#
_cell.length_a   1.000
_cell.length_b   1.000
_cell.length_c   1.000
_cell.angle_alpha   90.00
_cell.angle_beta   90.00
_cell.angle_gamma   90.00
#
_symmetry.space_group_name_H-M   'P 1'
#
loop_
_entity.id
_entity.type
_entity.pdbx_description
1 polymer ?
#
loop_
_entity_poly.entity_id
_entity_poly.type
_entity_poly.pdbx_seq_one_letter_code
_entity_poly.pdbx_strand_id
1 'polypeptide(L)'
;VALTTIGFDADDTLWHSESHFLLTTERFCELLAPWTQSSRLQNPSSAKSSQRDLIETQLINIERRNLRLLGYGAKAFTLSMIETAIEVSAGEIPASAIAEILEWGHELLNHPVELLDGVTDTLDALAGSYELLLITKGDLLHQESKIAKSGIAPVFSGIEILSNKTAASYERVLQQRSVPAKEFLMVGNSVRSDVLPVLELGAQAVHVPYHVTWALEEHDSTDLHAEQFHSCRHISELPELLSRLN
;
A
#
# COMPACT_ATOMS: atom_id res chain seq x y z
N VAL A 1 -25.98 1.79 15.10
CA VAL A 1 -25.50 3.20 15.12
C VAL A 1 -25.27 3.55 13.66
N ALA A 2 -25.84 4.68 13.21
CA ALA A 2 -25.68 5.10 11.83
C ALA A 2 -24.22 5.52 11.55
N LEU A 3 -23.69 5.12 10.38
CA LEU A 3 -22.39 5.57 9.91
C LEU A 3 -22.46 7.06 9.52
N THR A 4 -21.47 7.83 9.94
CA THR A 4 -21.34 9.26 9.61
C THR A 4 -20.10 9.56 8.78
N THR A 5 -19.04 8.76 8.93
CA THR A 5 -17.72 9.03 8.37
C THR A 5 -17.15 7.79 7.68
N ILE A 6 -16.63 7.97 6.48
CA ILE A 6 -15.96 6.92 5.71
C ILE A 6 -14.52 7.32 5.42
N GLY A 7 -13.58 6.50 5.89
CA GLY A 7 -12.17 6.61 5.53
C GLY A 7 -11.85 5.79 4.29
N PHE A 8 -11.07 6.34 3.38
CA PHE A 8 -10.55 5.65 2.20
C PHE A 8 -9.04 5.58 2.27
N ASP A 9 -8.51 4.38 2.08
CA ASP A 9 -7.13 4.26 1.68
C ASP A 9 -6.94 4.80 0.25
N ALA A 10 -5.70 5.06 -0.12
CA ALA A 10 -5.38 5.69 -1.39
C ALA A 10 -4.77 4.71 -2.40
N ASP A 11 -3.56 4.23 -2.12
CA ASP A 11 -2.80 3.36 -3.03
C ASP A 11 -3.50 2.00 -3.18
N ASP A 12 -3.78 1.61 -4.41
CA ASP A 12 -4.46 0.35 -4.76
C ASP A 12 -5.92 0.23 -4.24
N THR A 13 -6.45 1.33 -3.72
CA THR A 13 -7.87 1.50 -3.36
C THR A 13 -8.54 2.55 -4.24
N LEU A 14 -7.89 3.71 -4.45
CA LEU A 14 -8.39 4.81 -5.28
C LEU A 14 -7.60 4.97 -6.59
N TRP A 15 -6.33 4.60 -6.61
CA TRP A 15 -5.46 4.65 -7.80
C TRP A 15 -4.43 3.53 -7.81
N HIS A 16 -3.91 3.22 -8.98
CA HIS A 16 -2.87 2.20 -9.16
C HIS A 16 -1.55 2.62 -8.50
N SER A 17 -0.93 1.71 -7.77
CA SER A 17 0.37 1.90 -7.12
C SER A 17 1.24 0.65 -7.19
N GLU A 18 0.86 -0.45 -6.57
CA GLU A 18 1.69 -1.66 -6.41
C GLU A 18 2.10 -2.29 -7.74
N SER A 19 1.28 -2.17 -8.78
CA SER A 19 1.64 -2.63 -10.13
C SER A 19 2.94 -1.99 -10.66
N HIS A 20 3.20 -0.72 -10.32
CA HIS A 20 4.42 -0.02 -10.75
C HIS A 20 5.66 -0.50 -9.99
N PHE A 21 5.49 -0.81 -8.70
CA PHE A 21 6.56 -1.42 -7.89
C PHE A 21 6.88 -2.83 -8.38
N LEU A 22 5.86 -3.62 -8.73
CA LEU A 22 6.04 -4.96 -9.30
C LEU A 22 6.85 -4.92 -10.60
N LEU A 23 6.47 -4.04 -11.55
CA LEU A 23 7.21 -3.88 -12.81
C LEU A 23 8.66 -3.43 -12.57
N THR A 24 8.89 -2.56 -11.59
CA THR A 24 10.23 -2.13 -11.21
C THR A 24 11.03 -3.28 -10.60
N THR A 25 10.40 -4.12 -9.76
CA THR A 25 11.01 -5.33 -9.20
C THR A 25 11.40 -6.32 -10.31
N GLU A 26 10.60 -6.48 -11.35
CA GLU A 26 10.93 -7.33 -12.49
C GLU A 26 12.20 -6.83 -13.21
N ARG A 27 12.27 -5.54 -13.56
CA ARG A 27 13.45 -4.89 -14.14
C ARG A 27 14.69 -5.06 -13.23
N PHE A 28 14.51 -4.90 -11.93
CA PHE A 28 15.57 -5.07 -10.95
C PHE A 28 16.10 -6.50 -10.87
N CYS A 29 15.24 -7.50 -10.94
CA CYS A 29 15.64 -8.91 -11.00
C CYS A 29 16.42 -9.22 -12.26
N GLU A 30 16.02 -8.68 -13.42
CA GLU A 30 16.75 -8.81 -14.68
C GLU A 30 18.15 -8.18 -14.59
N LEU A 31 18.25 -6.97 -14.03
CA LEU A 31 19.52 -6.28 -13.81
C LEU A 31 20.48 -7.12 -12.94
N LEU A 32 20.00 -7.75 -11.88
CA LEU A 32 20.83 -8.49 -10.93
C LEU A 32 21.10 -9.95 -11.30
N ALA A 33 20.39 -10.52 -12.27
CA ALA A 33 20.53 -11.92 -12.66
C ALA A 33 21.99 -12.37 -12.90
N PRO A 34 22.89 -11.58 -13.54
CA PRO A 34 24.29 -11.96 -13.73
C PRO A 34 25.09 -12.20 -12.45
N TRP A 35 24.74 -11.49 -11.35
CA TRP A 35 25.49 -11.58 -10.09
C TRP A 35 25.03 -12.71 -9.17
N THR A 36 23.84 -13.28 -9.38
CA THR A 36 23.33 -14.38 -8.54
C THR A 36 24.13 -15.67 -8.68
N GLN A 37 24.80 -15.88 -9.82
CA GLN A 37 25.62 -17.08 -10.07
C GLN A 37 26.92 -17.10 -9.26
N SER A 38 27.44 -15.92 -8.89
CA SER A 38 28.69 -15.74 -8.14
C SER A 38 28.46 -15.56 -6.66
N SER A 39 27.22 -15.36 -6.22
CA SER A 39 26.91 -14.98 -4.85
C SER A 39 26.76 -16.17 -3.88
N ARG A 40 27.02 -15.90 -2.60
CA ARG A 40 26.80 -16.82 -1.46
C ARG A 40 25.32 -17.22 -1.24
N LEU A 41 24.38 -16.75 -2.10
CA LEU A 41 22.96 -17.04 -2.04
C LEU A 41 22.64 -18.49 -2.46
N GLN A 42 23.61 -19.24 -2.99
CA GLN A 42 23.43 -20.65 -3.31
C GLN A 42 23.44 -21.48 -2.02
N ASN A 43 22.27 -21.60 -1.41
CA ASN A 43 22.06 -22.57 -0.33
C ASN A 43 21.81 -23.93 -0.97
N PRO A 44 22.65 -24.99 -0.73
CA PRO A 44 22.52 -26.30 -1.39
C PRO A 44 21.18 -27.00 -1.17
N SER A 45 20.39 -26.54 -0.16
CA SER A 45 19.08 -27.11 0.15
C SER A 45 17.90 -26.53 -0.64
N SER A 46 18.09 -25.47 -1.43
CA SER A 46 17.03 -24.80 -2.21
C SER A 46 17.14 -25.08 -3.72
N ALA A 47 17.39 -26.30 -4.13
CA ALA A 47 17.59 -26.71 -5.53
C ALA A 47 16.38 -26.44 -6.48
N LYS A 48 15.38 -25.65 -6.10
CA LYS A 48 14.18 -25.34 -6.91
C LYS A 48 13.85 -23.85 -7.02
N SER A 49 14.53 -22.94 -6.32
CA SER A 49 14.25 -21.51 -6.41
C SER A 49 14.90 -20.91 -7.65
N SER A 50 14.14 -20.12 -8.41
CA SER A 50 14.70 -19.39 -9.56
C SER A 50 15.65 -18.29 -9.08
N GLN A 51 16.50 -17.79 -9.98
CA GLN A 51 17.37 -16.62 -9.67
C GLN A 51 16.52 -15.41 -9.25
N ARG A 52 15.36 -15.24 -9.88
CA ARG A 52 14.39 -14.23 -9.55
C ARG A 52 13.90 -14.36 -8.11
N ASP A 53 13.46 -15.54 -7.68
CA ASP A 53 12.98 -15.79 -6.33
C ASP A 53 14.03 -15.45 -5.25
N LEU A 54 15.32 -15.71 -5.56
CA LEU A 54 16.41 -15.37 -4.65
C LEU A 54 16.57 -13.86 -4.49
N ILE A 55 16.52 -13.10 -5.59
CA ILE A 55 16.66 -11.64 -5.57
C ILE A 55 15.45 -11.03 -4.86
N GLU A 56 14.23 -11.44 -5.21
CA GLU A 56 13.00 -10.96 -4.58
C GLU A 56 12.98 -11.24 -3.07
N THR A 57 13.38 -12.45 -2.66
CA THR A 57 13.48 -12.80 -1.24
C THR A 57 14.49 -11.90 -0.53
N GLN A 58 15.64 -11.63 -1.13
CA GLN A 58 16.65 -10.75 -0.55
C GLN A 58 16.14 -9.31 -0.45
N LEU A 59 15.50 -8.81 -1.49
CA LEU A 59 14.89 -7.46 -1.49
C LEU A 59 13.86 -7.32 -0.37
N ILE A 60 12.90 -8.25 -0.27
CA ILE A 60 11.87 -8.24 0.79
C ILE A 60 12.49 -8.28 2.20
N ASN A 61 13.58 -9.05 2.40
CA ASN A 61 14.26 -9.10 3.69
C ASN A 61 14.93 -7.76 4.03
N ILE A 62 15.50 -7.08 3.04
CA ILE A 62 16.09 -5.76 3.20
C ILE A 62 15.01 -4.70 3.43
N GLU A 63 13.93 -4.71 2.66
CA GLU A 63 12.78 -3.82 2.89
C GLU A 63 12.23 -3.97 4.32
N ARG A 64 12.02 -5.21 4.79
CA ARG A 64 11.56 -5.49 6.16
C ARG A 64 12.50 -4.91 7.22
N ARG A 65 13.82 -5.00 7.01
CA ARG A 65 14.83 -4.40 7.89
C ARG A 65 14.77 -2.89 7.86
N ASN A 66 14.65 -2.32 6.66
CA ASN A 66 14.68 -0.89 6.41
C ASN A 66 13.37 -0.18 6.80
N LEU A 67 12.25 -0.90 6.85
CA LEU A 67 10.93 -0.33 7.13
C LEU A 67 10.89 0.50 8.43
N ARG A 68 11.63 0.10 9.46
CA ARG A 68 11.67 0.81 10.74
C ARG A 68 12.44 2.15 10.67
N LEU A 69 13.37 2.27 9.73
CA LEU A 69 14.24 3.45 9.59
C LEU A 69 13.74 4.37 8.48
N LEU A 70 13.38 3.80 7.35
CA LEU A 70 13.06 4.53 6.12
C LEU A 70 11.55 4.72 5.90
N GLY A 71 10.71 3.92 6.58
CA GLY A 71 9.27 3.92 6.36
C GLY A 71 8.87 3.26 5.02
N TYR A 72 7.69 3.62 4.55
CA TYR A 72 7.08 3.11 3.32
C TYR A 72 7.34 4.05 2.12
N GLY A 73 7.19 3.50 0.91
CA GLY A 73 7.13 4.27 -0.35
C GLY A 73 8.38 4.20 -1.22
N ALA A 74 8.35 4.86 -2.37
CA ALA A 74 9.33 4.73 -3.44
C ALA A 74 10.78 5.05 -3.02
N LYS A 75 10.99 6.01 -2.12
CA LYS A 75 12.34 6.35 -1.63
C LYS A 75 12.96 5.21 -0.82
N ALA A 76 12.18 4.63 0.12
CA ALA A 76 12.63 3.49 0.93
C ALA A 76 12.88 2.26 0.06
N PHE A 77 12.00 2.00 -0.91
CA PHE A 77 12.13 0.92 -1.89
C PHE A 77 13.40 1.09 -2.74
N THR A 78 13.67 2.29 -3.27
CA THR A 78 14.87 2.58 -4.07
C THR A 78 16.16 2.33 -3.26
N LEU A 79 16.19 2.78 -2.00
CA LEU A 79 17.33 2.51 -1.13
C LEU A 79 17.50 1.02 -0.82
N SER A 80 16.39 0.29 -0.64
CA SER A 80 16.41 -1.15 -0.43
C SER A 80 16.89 -1.91 -1.67
N MET A 81 16.52 -1.47 -2.88
CA MET A 81 17.08 -2.02 -4.12
C MET A 81 18.58 -1.79 -4.23
N ILE A 82 19.07 -0.59 -3.93
CA ILE A 82 20.52 -0.28 -3.95
C ILE A 82 21.27 -1.18 -2.95
N GLU A 83 20.77 -1.30 -1.73
CA GLU A 83 21.36 -2.15 -0.71
C GLU A 83 21.37 -3.62 -1.12
N THR A 84 20.27 -4.11 -1.70
CA THR A 84 20.16 -5.46 -2.26
C THR A 84 21.19 -5.67 -3.37
N ALA A 85 21.33 -4.72 -4.29
CA ALA A 85 22.28 -4.80 -5.38
C ALA A 85 23.72 -4.90 -4.90
N ILE A 86 24.09 -4.13 -3.87
CA ILE A 86 25.41 -4.17 -3.24
C ILE A 86 25.64 -5.53 -2.56
N GLU A 87 24.67 -6.05 -1.81
CA GLU A 87 24.80 -7.33 -1.11
C GLU A 87 24.88 -8.52 -2.10
N VAL A 88 23.99 -8.57 -3.10
CA VAL A 88 23.94 -9.66 -4.09
C VAL A 88 25.21 -9.71 -4.93
N SER A 89 25.76 -8.56 -5.30
CA SER A 89 26.99 -8.46 -6.09
C SER A 89 28.29 -8.54 -5.26
N ALA A 90 28.18 -8.68 -3.94
CA ALA A 90 29.32 -8.57 -3.01
C ALA A 90 30.13 -7.26 -3.17
N GLY A 91 29.45 -6.18 -3.53
CA GLY A 91 30.03 -4.85 -3.75
C GLY A 91 30.60 -4.61 -5.14
N GLU A 92 30.45 -5.56 -6.06
CA GLU A 92 30.99 -5.47 -7.43
C GLU A 92 30.02 -4.79 -8.42
N ILE A 93 28.81 -4.41 -7.98
CA ILE A 93 27.81 -3.74 -8.83
C ILE A 93 28.41 -2.42 -9.39
N PRO A 94 28.36 -2.17 -10.69
CA PRO A 94 28.93 -0.94 -11.26
C PRO A 94 28.04 0.27 -10.93
N ALA A 95 28.66 1.46 -10.85
CA ALA A 95 27.95 2.70 -10.61
C ALA A 95 26.85 3.01 -11.65
N SER A 96 27.00 2.51 -12.88
CA SER A 96 25.97 2.63 -13.92
C SER A 96 24.69 1.88 -13.57
N ALA A 97 24.78 0.69 -12.98
CA ALA A 97 23.60 -0.05 -12.51
C ALA A 97 22.94 0.62 -11.31
N ILE A 98 23.72 1.21 -10.39
CA ILE A 98 23.16 2.02 -9.31
C ILE A 98 22.45 3.27 -9.85
N ALA A 99 23.00 3.92 -10.89
CA ALA A 99 22.34 5.05 -11.54
C ALA A 99 21.01 4.64 -12.20
N GLU A 100 20.94 3.45 -12.78
CA GLU A 100 19.71 2.90 -13.36
C GLU A 100 18.64 2.63 -12.28
N ILE A 101 19.01 2.08 -11.12
CA ILE A 101 18.10 1.89 -9.99
C ILE A 101 17.58 3.23 -9.47
N LEU A 102 18.43 4.26 -9.40
CA LEU A 102 18.01 5.61 -9.00
C LEU A 102 17.00 6.21 -9.99
N GLU A 103 17.20 5.99 -11.29
CA GLU A 103 16.26 6.46 -12.31
C GLU A 103 14.89 5.79 -12.16
N TRP A 104 14.84 4.48 -11.91
CA TRP A 104 13.58 3.79 -11.63
C TRP A 104 12.88 4.34 -10.36
N GLY A 105 13.65 4.71 -9.35
CA GLY A 105 13.12 5.41 -8.17
C GLY A 105 12.50 6.76 -8.53
N HIS A 106 13.12 7.53 -9.43
CA HIS A 106 12.57 8.77 -9.94
C HIS A 106 11.33 8.54 -10.81
N GLU A 107 11.30 7.49 -11.64
CA GLU A 107 10.12 7.09 -12.41
C GLU A 107 8.94 6.81 -11.48
N LEU A 108 9.13 6.02 -10.40
CA LEU A 108 8.09 5.75 -9.41
C LEU A 108 7.56 7.01 -8.73
N LEU A 109 8.45 7.94 -8.35
CA LEU A 109 8.06 9.20 -7.71
C LEU A 109 7.28 10.14 -8.65
N ASN A 110 7.53 10.06 -9.96
CA ASN A 110 6.93 10.92 -10.98
C ASN A 110 5.80 10.26 -11.76
N HIS A 111 5.47 8.99 -11.46
CA HIS A 111 4.44 8.27 -12.19
C HIS A 111 3.10 9.04 -12.16
N PRO A 112 2.38 9.11 -13.29
CA PRO A 112 1.02 9.65 -13.30
C PRO A 112 0.11 8.91 -12.33
N VAL A 113 -0.83 9.63 -11.73
CA VAL A 113 -1.85 9.03 -10.87
C VAL A 113 -3.03 8.63 -11.73
N GLU A 114 -3.28 7.32 -11.82
CA GLU A 114 -4.38 6.76 -12.59
C GLU A 114 -5.43 6.19 -11.62
N LEU A 115 -6.63 6.78 -11.61
CA LEU A 115 -7.71 6.32 -10.75
C LEU A 115 -8.18 4.93 -11.17
N LEU A 116 -8.57 4.13 -10.17
CA LEU A 116 -9.25 2.86 -10.41
C LEU A 116 -10.66 3.08 -10.95
N ASP A 117 -11.15 2.10 -11.69
CA ASP A 117 -12.49 2.14 -12.27
C ASP A 117 -13.57 2.31 -11.18
N GLY A 118 -14.51 3.23 -11.41
CA GLY A 118 -15.66 3.49 -10.53
C GLY A 118 -15.34 4.36 -9.31
N VAL A 119 -14.09 4.80 -9.10
CA VAL A 119 -13.71 5.63 -7.94
C VAL A 119 -14.47 6.95 -7.93
N THR A 120 -14.44 7.72 -9.02
CA THR A 120 -15.08 9.04 -9.08
C THR A 120 -16.58 8.92 -8.81
N ASP A 121 -17.27 8.01 -9.50
CA ASP A 121 -18.72 7.82 -9.36
C ASP A 121 -19.09 7.39 -7.92
N THR A 122 -18.26 6.55 -7.31
CA THR A 122 -18.47 6.10 -5.92
C THR A 122 -18.30 7.23 -4.93
N LEU A 123 -17.23 8.02 -5.05
CA LEU A 123 -17.00 9.16 -4.17
C LEU A 123 -18.11 10.21 -4.30
N ASP A 124 -18.53 10.53 -5.53
CA ASP A 124 -19.62 11.48 -5.79
C ASP A 124 -20.95 11.01 -5.20
N ALA A 125 -21.24 9.70 -5.28
CA ALA A 125 -22.47 9.14 -4.71
C ALA A 125 -22.49 9.20 -3.16
N LEU A 126 -21.32 9.21 -2.50
CA LEU A 126 -21.20 9.16 -1.04
C LEU A 126 -21.01 10.52 -0.40
N ALA A 127 -20.40 11.48 -1.09
CA ALA A 127 -20.01 12.80 -0.55
C ALA A 127 -21.19 13.64 0.00
N GLY A 128 -22.41 13.38 -0.49
CA GLY A 128 -23.63 14.07 0.01
C GLY A 128 -24.22 13.49 1.31
N SER A 129 -23.82 12.28 1.69
CA SER A 129 -24.40 11.51 2.79
C SER A 129 -23.44 11.23 3.93
N TYR A 130 -22.13 11.26 3.67
CA TYR A 130 -21.09 10.93 4.62
C TYR A 130 -19.96 11.97 4.60
N GLU A 131 -19.28 12.12 5.72
CA GLU A 131 -17.98 12.78 5.77
C GLU A 131 -16.92 11.81 5.20
N LEU A 132 -16.22 12.21 4.13
CA LEU A 132 -15.20 11.38 3.49
C LEU A 132 -13.81 11.81 3.94
N LEU A 133 -13.02 10.85 4.41
CA LEU A 133 -11.63 11.04 4.81
C LEU A 133 -10.71 10.22 3.90
N LEU A 134 -9.59 10.82 3.49
CA LEU A 134 -8.50 10.07 2.86
C LEU A 134 -7.48 9.74 3.94
N ILE A 135 -7.21 8.45 4.16
CA ILE A 135 -6.28 7.97 5.19
C ILE A 135 -5.28 7.03 4.52
N THR A 136 -4.11 7.55 4.22
CA THR A 136 -3.05 6.81 3.55
C THR A 136 -1.79 6.71 4.39
N LYS A 137 -0.83 5.88 3.98
CA LYS A 137 0.51 5.79 4.58
C LYS A 137 1.59 5.92 3.52
N GLY A 138 2.77 6.37 3.91
CA GLY A 138 3.92 6.46 3.02
C GLY A 138 4.77 7.71 3.23
N ASP A 139 5.62 8.01 2.25
CA ASP A 139 6.40 9.24 2.23
C ASP A 139 5.48 10.46 2.06
N LEU A 140 5.56 11.39 3.00
CA LEU A 140 4.67 12.55 3.07
C LEU A 140 4.63 13.33 1.76
N LEU A 141 5.79 13.73 1.25
CA LEU A 141 5.88 14.55 0.03
C LEU A 141 5.35 13.81 -1.20
N HIS A 142 5.61 12.50 -1.29
CA HIS A 142 5.13 11.68 -2.40
C HIS A 142 3.61 11.52 -2.33
N GLN A 143 3.05 11.23 -1.15
CA GLN A 143 1.59 11.11 -0.98
C GLN A 143 0.87 12.44 -1.24
N GLU A 144 1.39 13.57 -0.72
CA GLU A 144 0.84 14.91 -1.03
C GLU A 144 0.84 15.18 -2.54
N SER A 145 1.93 14.83 -3.25
CA SER A 145 2.02 14.98 -4.71
C SER A 145 0.98 14.13 -5.45
N LYS A 146 0.81 12.85 -5.06
CA LYS A 146 -0.19 11.95 -5.67
C LYS A 146 -1.61 12.47 -5.42
N ILE A 147 -1.92 12.85 -4.21
CA ILE A 147 -3.23 13.40 -3.83
C ILE A 147 -3.54 14.65 -4.65
N ALA A 148 -2.59 15.57 -4.79
CA ALA A 148 -2.78 16.77 -5.59
C ALA A 148 -3.00 16.46 -7.08
N LYS A 149 -2.29 15.46 -7.63
CA LYS A 149 -2.40 15.06 -9.04
C LYS A 149 -3.65 14.21 -9.33
N SER A 150 -4.24 13.56 -8.33
CA SER A 150 -5.40 12.68 -8.51
C SER A 150 -6.67 13.38 -8.96
N GLY A 151 -6.78 14.69 -8.66
CA GLY A 151 -7.98 15.48 -8.95
C GLY A 151 -9.16 15.26 -8.00
N ILE A 152 -9.12 14.23 -7.13
CA ILE A 152 -10.22 13.89 -6.21
C ILE A 152 -10.05 14.48 -4.79
N ALA A 153 -8.94 15.17 -4.50
CA ALA A 153 -8.68 15.76 -3.19
C ALA A 153 -9.85 16.63 -2.65
N PRO A 154 -10.56 17.44 -3.47
CA PRO A 154 -11.64 18.30 -2.98
C PRO A 154 -12.87 17.55 -2.45
N VAL A 155 -13.02 16.26 -2.74
CA VAL A 155 -14.16 15.44 -2.26
C VAL A 155 -13.98 15.10 -0.77
N PHE A 156 -12.73 15.08 -0.29
CA PHE A 156 -12.44 14.69 1.10
C PHE A 156 -12.47 15.91 2.03
N SER A 157 -13.20 15.78 3.14
CA SER A 157 -13.23 16.76 4.23
C SER A 157 -11.92 16.79 5.04
N GLY A 158 -11.11 15.73 4.92
CA GLY A 158 -9.83 15.62 5.58
C GLY A 158 -8.91 14.60 4.93
N ILE A 159 -7.61 14.86 5.05
CA ILE A 159 -6.53 14.04 4.51
C ILE A 159 -5.53 13.76 5.60
N GLU A 160 -5.25 12.48 5.85
CA GLU A 160 -4.30 12.01 6.86
C GLU A 160 -3.25 11.11 6.20
N ILE A 161 -1.99 11.56 6.25
CA ILE A 161 -0.85 10.78 5.77
C ILE A 161 -0.09 10.25 6.98
N LEU A 162 -0.20 8.94 7.21
CA LEU A 162 0.31 8.28 8.40
C LEU A 162 1.67 7.62 8.13
N SER A 163 2.54 7.58 9.13
CA SER A 163 3.76 6.79 9.05
C SER A 163 3.48 5.29 9.05
N ASN A 164 2.41 4.86 9.75
CA ASN A 164 1.91 3.49 9.74
C ASN A 164 0.44 3.48 10.14
N LYS A 165 -0.32 2.52 9.62
CA LYS A 165 -1.73 2.29 9.91
C LYS A 165 -1.84 1.23 11.02
N THR A 166 -2.05 1.69 12.25
CA THR A 166 -2.24 0.88 13.46
C THR A 166 -3.51 1.32 14.18
N ALA A 167 -4.05 0.51 15.08
CA ALA A 167 -5.19 0.90 15.90
C ALA A 167 -4.95 2.25 16.59
N ALA A 168 -3.77 2.46 17.18
CA ALA A 168 -3.43 3.73 17.85
C ALA A 168 -3.36 4.93 16.89
N SER A 169 -2.94 4.75 15.61
CA SER A 169 -2.95 5.84 14.64
C SER A 169 -4.36 6.18 14.17
N TYR A 170 -5.20 5.19 13.93
CA TYR A 170 -6.62 5.40 13.62
C TYR A 170 -7.36 6.03 14.79
N GLU A 171 -7.17 5.54 16.02
CA GLU A 171 -7.79 6.12 17.21
C GLU A 171 -7.47 7.62 17.33
N ARG A 172 -6.22 8.02 17.10
CA ARG A 172 -5.79 9.43 17.11
C ARG A 172 -6.52 10.24 16.04
N VAL A 173 -6.62 9.73 14.82
CA VAL A 173 -7.37 10.41 13.74
C VAL A 173 -8.83 10.61 14.12
N LEU A 174 -9.48 9.55 14.61
CA LEU A 174 -10.88 9.61 15.01
C LEU A 174 -11.10 10.58 16.19
N GLN A 175 -10.22 10.58 17.21
CA GLN A 175 -10.27 11.52 18.33
C GLN A 175 -10.12 12.98 17.88
N GLN A 176 -9.14 13.28 17.01
CA GLN A 176 -8.92 14.63 16.48
C GLN A 176 -10.12 15.16 15.70
N ARG A 177 -10.87 14.28 15.06
CA ARG A 177 -12.08 14.63 14.30
C ARG A 177 -13.37 14.48 15.10
N SER A 178 -13.29 14.05 16.35
CA SER A 178 -14.45 13.80 17.21
C SER A 178 -15.43 12.77 16.61
N VAL A 179 -14.92 11.78 15.89
CA VAL A 179 -15.69 10.69 15.28
C VAL A 179 -15.66 9.47 16.19
N PRO A 180 -16.83 8.99 16.68
CA PRO A 180 -16.89 7.74 17.42
C PRO A 180 -16.54 6.54 16.51
N ALA A 181 -15.75 5.57 17.02
CA ALA A 181 -15.34 4.41 16.21
C ALA A 181 -16.55 3.65 15.59
N LYS A 182 -17.67 3.57 16.32
CA LYS A 182 -18.90 2.91 15.83
C LYS A 182 -19.61 3.63 14.68
N GLU A 183 -19.25 4.88 14.43
CA GLU A 183 -19.79 5.72 13.34
C GLU A 183 -18.82 5.82 12.17
N PHE A 184 -17.68 5.13 12.26
CA PHE A 184 -16.61 5.13 11.27
C PHE A 184 -16.53 3.80 10.51
N LEU A 185 -16.31 3.91 9.22
CA LEU A 185 -16.02 2.77 8.33
C LEU A 185 -14.77 3.07 7.52
N MET A 186 -13.82 2.12 7.47
CA MET A 186 -12.63 2.21 6.63
C MET A 186 -12.78 1.34 5.40
N VAL A 187 -12.42 1.88 4.24
CA VAL A 187 -12.38 1.19 2.94
C VAL A 187 -10.94 1.11 2.47
N GLY A 188 -10.43 -0.09 2.19
CA GLY A 188 -9.06 -0.25 1.72
C GLY A 188 -8.76 -1.64 1.18
N ASN A 189 -7.59 -1.76 0.52
CA ASN A 189 -7.14 -3.00 -0.09
C ASN A 189 -6.29 -3.88 0.84
N SER A 190 -5.74 -3.33 1.91
CA SER A 190 -4.87 -4.08 2.82
C SER A 190 -5.62 -4.53 4.07
N VAL A 191 -5.81 -5.86 4.21
CA VAL A 191 -6.37 -6.44 5.44
C VAL A 191 -5.56 -6.03 6.66
N ARG A 192 -4.24 -6.04 6.55
CA ARG A 192 -3.32 -5.72 7.64
C ARG A 192 -3.39 -4.26 8.07
N SER A 193 -3.54 -3.35 7.11
CA SER A 193 -3.43 -1.91 7.36
C SER A 193 -4.77 -1.20 7.45
N ASP A 194 -5.79 -1.67 6.72
CA ASP A 194 -7.09 -0.99 6.61
C ASP A 194 -8.20 -1.69 7.39
N VAL A 195 -8.09 -3.01 7.56
CA VAL A 195 -9.16 -3.80 8.17
C VAL A 195 -8.87 -4.07 9.64
N LEU A 196 -7.82 -4.83 9.95
CA LEU A 196 -7.54 -5.29 11.31
C LEU A 196 -7.44 -4.16 12.35
N PRO A 197 -6.71 -3.05 12.08
CA PRO A 197 -6.55 -1.99 13.06
C PRO A 197 -7.86 -1.25 13.40
N VAL A 198 -8.79 -1.15 12.45
CA VAL A 198 -10.09 -0.48 12.68
C VAL A 198 -11.08 -1.42 13.36
N LEU A 199 -11.08 -2.71 13.03
CA LEU A 199 -11.89 -3.71 13.75
C LEU A 199 -11.51 -3.79 15.22
N GLU A 200 -10.21 -3.66 15.56
CA GLU A 200 -9.71 -3.60 16.94
C GLU A 200 -10.33 -2.44 17.74
N LEU A 201 -10.66 -1.34 17.09
CA LEU A 201 -11.34 -0.19 17.68
C LEU A 201 -12.87 -0.35 17.77
N GLY A 202 -13.42 -1.42 17.23
CA GLY A 202 -14.86 -1.64 17.11
C GLY A 202 -15.53 -0.79 16.02
N ALA A 203 -14.76 -0.29 15.06
CA ALA A 203 -15.24 0.36 13.85
C ALA A 203 -15.57 -0.66 12.76
N GLN A 204 -16.16 -0.24 11.65
CA GLN A 204 -16.43 -1.09 10.51
C GLN A 204 -15.31 -1.00 9.46
N ALA A 205 -15.10 -2.08 8.72
CA ALA A 205 -14.13 -2.14 7.64
C ALA A 205 -14.69 -2.83 6.40
N VAL A 206 -14.37 -2.28 5.22
CA VAL A 206 -14.63 -2.87 3.91
C VAL A 206 -13.31 -3.14 3.22
N HIS A 207 -13.07 -4.41 2.93
CA HIS A 207 -11.94 -4.84 2.12
C HIS A 207 -12.33 -4.81 0.63
N VAL A 208 -11.57 -4.07 -0.16
CA VAL A 208 -11.67 -4.02 -1.62
C VAL A 208 -10.35 -4.55 -2.17
N PRO A 209 -10.27 -5.84 -2.52
CA PRO A 209 -8.99 -6.45 -2.89
C PRO A 209 -8.44 -5.85 -4.19
N TYR A 210 -7.14 -5.58 -4.22
CA TYR A 210 -6.41 -5.26 -5.42
C TYR A 210 -5.74 -6.52 -5.97
N HIS A 211 -5.47 -6.60 -7.27
CA HIS A 211 -4.95 -7.81 -7.92
C HIS A 211 -3.48 -8.12 -7.59
N VAL A 212 -2.76 -7.17 -7.01
CA VAL A 212 -1.38 -7.33 -6.52
C VAL A 212 -1.32 -6.85 -5.07
N THR A 213 -0.66 -7.61 -4.21
CA THR A 213 -0.44 -7.22 -2.81
C THR A 213 1.05 -7.33 -2.51
N TRP A 214 1.62 -6.28 -1.92
CA TRP A 214 2.99 -6.33 -1.45
C TRP A 214 3.15 -7.40 -0.36
N ALA A 215 4.20 -8.22 -0.47
CA ALA A 215 4.41 -9.37 0.42
C ALA A 215 4.44 -9.02 1.93
N LEU A 216 4.82 -7.79 2.29
CA LEU A 216 4.79 -7.33 3.68
C LEU A 216 3.39 -6.87 4.16
N GLU A 217 2.43 -6.73 3.24
CA GLU A 217 1.02 -6.43 3.52
C GLU A 217 0.11 -7.67 3.37
N GLU A 218 0.65 -8.79 2.90
CA GLU A 218 -0.12 -10.03 2.77
C GLU A 218 -0.67 -10.46 4.13
N HIS A 219 -1.96 -10.76 4.15
CA HIS A 219 -2.68 -11.34 5.28
C HIS A 219 -3.85 -12.16 4.76
N ASP A 220 -4.03 -13.35 5.30
CA ASP A 220 -5.18 -14.18 4.94
C ASP A 220 -6.46 -13.60 5.56
N SER A 221 -7.41 -13.23 4.72
CA SER A 221 -8.71 -12.70 5.14
C SER A 221 -9.78 -13.78 5.36
N THR A 222 -9.47 -15.05 5.06
CA THR A 222 -10.46 -16.15 5.12
C THR A 222 -10.96 -16.42 6.53
N ASP A 223 -10.20 -16.05 7.57
CA ASP A 223 -10.55 -16.24 8.97
C ASP A 223 -11.24 -15.05 9.63
N LEU A 224 -11.54 -13.95 8.86
CA LEU A 224 -12.20 -12.77 9.40
C LEU A 224 -13.72 -12.96 9.41
N HIS A 225 -14.27 -13.30 10.56
CA HIS A 225 -15.72 -13.51 10.80
C HIS A 225 -16.35 -12.43 11.71
N ALA A 226 -15.76 -11.24 11.79
CA ALA A 226 -16.33 -10.15 12.56
C ALA A 226 -17.58 -9.58 11.87
N GLU A 227 -18.63 -9.27 12.64
CA GLU A 227 -19.86 -8.63 12.12
C GLU A 227 -19.59 -7.28 11.45
N GLN A 228 -18.50 -6.61 11.85
CA GLN A 228 -18.07 -5.31 11.32
C GLN A 228 -17.18 -5.42 10.08
N PHE A 229 -16.84 -6.64 9.64
CA PHE A 229 -16.03 -6.88 8.44
C PHE A 229 -16.92 -7.14 7.23
N HIS A 230 -16.65 -6.39 6.16
CA HIS A 230 -17.34 -6.51 4.87
C HIS A 230 -16.31 -6.60 3.74
N SER A 231 -16.72 -7.10 2.59
CA SER A 231 -15.88 -7.15 1.39
C SER A 231 -16.69 -6.79 0.15
N CYS A 232 -16.08 -6.00 -0.72
CA CYS A 232 -16.55 -5.71 -2.06
C CYS A 232 -15.50 -6.19 -3.06
N ARG A 233 -15.92 -6.66 -4.24
CA ARG A 233 -14.97 -7.02 -5.31
C ARG A 233 -14.42 -5.79 -6.01
N HIS A 234 -15.24 -4.73 -6.07
CA HIS A 234 -14.92 -3.44 -6.67
C HIS A 234 -15.48 -2.31 -5.82
N ILE A 235 -14.82 -1.17 -5.82
CA ILE A 235 -15.23 0.00 -5.05
C ILE A 235 -16.65 0.49 -5.44
N SER A 236 -17.07 0.27 -6.68
CA SER A 236 -18.40 0.62 -7.18
C SER A 236 -19.55 -0.14 -6.50
N GLU A 237 -19.27 -1.24 -5.77
CA GLU A 237 -20.26 -1.97 -4.99
C GLU A 237 -20.52 -1.31 -3.61
N LEU A 238 -19.67 -0.37 -3.20
CA LEU A 238 -19.72 0.26 -1.87
C LEU A 238 -21.02 1.00 -1.58
N PRO A 239 -21.61 1.83 -2.48
CA PRO A 239 -22.87 2.51 -2.20
C PRO A 239 -24.04 1.54 -1.91
N GLU A 240 -24.11 0.44 -2.62
CA GLU A 240 -25.13 -0.60 -2.38
C GLU A 240 -24.90 -1.31 -1.05
N LEU A 241 -23.65 -1.64 -0.72
CA LEU A 241 -23.31 -2.23 0.57
C LEU A 241 -23.73 -1.30 1.72
N LEU A 242 -23.39 -0.02 1.66
CA LEU A 242 -23.72 0.97 2.70
C LEU A 242 -25.23 1.15 2.88
N SER A 243 -26.00 1.05 1.80
CA SER A 243 -27.47 1.11 1.88
C SER A 243 -28.10 -0.05 2.68
N ARG A 244 -27.36 -1.15 2.82
CA ARG A 244 -27.78 -2.35 3.60
C ARG A 244 -27.30 -2.31 5.04
N LEU A 245 -26.26 -1.50 5.35
CA LEU A 245 -25.67 -1.38 6.68
C LEU A 245 -26.35 -0.30 7.55
N ASN A 246 -27.03 0.66 6.93
CA ASN A 246 -27.82 1.71 7.58
C ASN A 246 -29.28 1.31 7.73
#